data_64d93ec550134272cfa2f45438ea61bb
#
_entry.id   64d93ec550134272cfa2f45438ea61bb
#
_cell.length_a   1.000
_cell.length_b   1.000
_cell.length_c   1.000
_cell.angle_alpha   90.00
_cell.angle_beta   90.00
_cell.angle_gamma   90.00
#
_symmetry.space_group_name_H-M   'P 1'
#
loop_
_entity.id
_entity.type
_entity.pdbx_description
1 polymer ?
#
loop_
_entity_poly.entity_id
_entity_poly.type
_entity_poly.pdbx_seq_one_letter_code
_entity_poly.pdbx_strand_id
1 'polypeptide(L)'
;MSNLGKRVLYLTYSRLLKHDAQARVGGARVQNYHGVVYPSLVAAGITCGISDSIRVFNDNFESLKSDFPVYDILVIDEYQDITEEYARLLVNIKSMNPAMQVVMVGDMEQRVKSNTRLDVRGFALDFCDNPQQIGFTQSFRMGPQMAEFLSAGWNKTVVGRNVDQVVRRVDFKEAMDRLAAADPGEVLCLGKRTNGWMSVALNELEKKVPEKYNKNTVYASIKDGDDAVSYDDNTAVFTTFDSSKGLERPLCVLFDYDMEWWTIRGAQPNTDMEILRNVFLVAASRGKAEILFVGKKQLVAEYSGNTDALGFIPVDTFGDLPGMERTAYDRPVAVAEAFDFKYAEDVVALVDTLELTRLDAGHGRVIDIERSDGLIDLSPAVGNYQEALFFEDYSPLDQLQKFEKVDAEGRPVGITSELYSELNKEPWRDSLVVTAADTQQRRYIDQVHKPVPEEVTDALVARLSEHLDPMTPSQLPVTISGMASDSGSGDISGMSFAGIMDTMVGDTVWELKFVSELGPEMFLQTAMYVVMSHASRGVLWNTRTDERWEVKVGDPARFLDAVVSCTSKHDYDSYRVPGIG
;
A
#
# COMPACT_ATOMS: atom_id res chain seq x y z
N MET A 1 16.62 -6.71 30.67
CA MET A 1 16.46 -8.18 30.63
C MET A 1 17.67 -8.88 30.01
N SER A 2 18.23 -8.37 28.91
CA SER A 2 19.51 -8.88 28.36
C SER A 2 20.68 -8.79 29.35
N ASN A 3 20.69 -7.79 30.23
CA ASN A 3 21.69 -7.68 31.32
C ASN A 3 21.61 -8.83 32.35
N LEU A 4 20.56 -9.66 32.28
CA LEU A 4 20.41 -10.87 33.10
C LEU A 4 20.81 -12.14 32.35
N GLY A 5 21.48 -12.03 31.21
CA GLY A 5 21.90 -13.16 30.39
C GLY A 5 20.75 -13.85 29.62
N LYS A 6 19.57 -13.23 29.53
CA LYS A 6 18.42 -13.75 28.79
C LYS A 6 18.52 -13.44 27.30
N ARG A 7 18.20 -14.42 26.47
CA ARG A 7 18.09 -14.24 25.00
C ARG A 7 16.72 -13.65 24.67
N VAL A 8 16.71 -12.42 24.19
CA VAL A 8 15.48 -11.67 23.90
C VAL A 8 15.34 -11.53 22.39
N LEU A 9 14.20 -11.96 21.85
CA LEU A 9 13.73 -11.62 20.51
C LEU A 9 12.73 -10.46 20.63
N TYR A 10 13.02 -9.36 19.92
CA TYR A 10 12.13 -8.21 19.83
C TYR A 10 11.62 -8.10 18.39
N LEU A 11 10.33 -8.31 18.18
CA LEU A 11 9.68 -8.25 16.88
C LEU A 11 8.95 -6.93 16.69
N THR A 12 9.18 -6.30 15.54
CA THR A 12 8.48 -5.10 15.09
C THR A 12 7.79 -5.37 13.76
N TYR A 13 6.76 -4.55 13.45
CA TYR A 13 6.00 -4.71 12.24
C TYR A 13 6.81 -4.32 10.99
N SER A 14 7.47 -3.16 10.99
CA SER A 14 8.14 -2.59 9.81
C SER A 14 9.66 -2.52 9.94
N ARG A 15 10.34 -2.32 8.79
CA ARG A 15 11.79 -2.06 8.76
C ARG A 15 12.16 -0.76 9.49
N LEU A 16 11.32 0.28 9.37
CA LEU A 16 11.55 1.57 10.04
C LEU A 16 11.50 1.42 11.55
N LEU A 17 10.45 0.78 12.08
CA LEU A 17 10.33 0.48 13.51
C LEU A 17 11.47 -0.40 14.02
N LYS A 18 11.97 -1.34 13.19
CA LYS A 18 13.15 -2.13 13.53
C LYS A 18 14.39 -1.26 13.74
N HIS A 19 14.67 -0.32 12.85
CA HIS A 19 15.82 0.59 12.99
C HIS A 19 15.71 1.45 14.24
N ASP A 20 14.54 2.02 14.51
CA ASP A 20 14.30 2.81 15.71
C ASP A 20 14.47 1.98 16.98
N ALA A 21 13.90 0.77 17.02
CA ALA A 21 14.05 -0.15 18.14
C ALA A 21 15.51 -0.60 18.34
N GLN A 22 16.26 -0.85 17.27
CA GLN A 22 17.68 -1.21 17.35
C GLN A 22 18.52 -0.12 18.02
N ALA A 23 18.21 1.16 17.77
CA ALA A 23 18.90 2.28 18.37
C ALA A 23 18.59 2.43 19.88
N ARG A 24 17.41 2.00 20.33
CA ARG A 24 16.92 2.20 21.71
C ARG A 24 17.06 0.98 22.60
N VAL A 25 17.02 -0.23 22.04
CA VAL A 25 16.98 -1.49 22.80
C VAL A 25 18.35 -2.18 22.74
N GLY A 26 19.13 -2.04 23.78
CA GLY A 26 20.43 -2.74 23.90
C GLY A 26 20.27 -4.21 24.27
N GLY A 27 21.06 -5.09 23.62
CA GLY A 27 21.21 -6.51 24.00
C GLY A 27 20.07 -7.45 23.61
N ALA A 28 19.05 -7.00 22.89
CA ALA A 28 18.03 -7.84 22.27
C ALA A 28 18.32 -8.05 20.78
N ARG A 29 17.89 -9.18 20.25
CA ARG A 29 17.85 -9.39 18.79
C ARG A 29 16.58 -8.72 18.26
N VAL A 30 16.73 -7.56 17.66
CA VAL A 30 15.60 -6.82 17.06
C VAL A 30 15.44 -7.22 15.60
N GLN A 31 14.24 -7.66 15.22
CA GLN A 31 13.90 -8.07 13.86
C GLN A 31 12.47 -7.65 13.49
N ASN A 32 12.19 -7.55 12.20
CA ASN A 32 10.82 -7.62 11.70
C ASN A 32 10.44 -9.10 11.44
N TYR A 33 9.17 -9.37 11.18
CA TYR A 33 8.66 -10.74 11.00
C TYR A 33 9.38 -11.50 9.88
N HIS A 34 9.58 -10.90 8.72
CA HIS A 34 10.33 -11.50 7.61
C HIS A 34 11.79 -11.76 7.97
N GLY A 35 12.43 -10.80 8.62
CA GLY A 35 13.85 -10.91 9.02
C GLY A 35 14.14 -11.97 10.06
N VAL A 36 13.15 -12.49 10.78
CA VAL A 36 13.35 -13.57 11.74
C VAL A 36 13.33 -14.95 11.06
N VAL A 37 12.55 -15.13 9.99
CA VAL A 37 12.37 -16.43 9.31
C VAL A 37 13.31 -16.62 8.13
N TYR A 38 13.59 -15.58 7.39
CA TYR A 38 14.38 -15.64 6.15
C TYR A 38 15.74 -16.34 6.31
N PRO A 39 16.54 -16.08 7.37
CA PRO A 39 17.80 -16.78 7.57
C PRO A 39 17.67 -18.31 7.71
N SER A 40 16.56 -18.79 8.31
CA SER A 40 16.32 -20.23 8.47
C SER A 40 15.94 -20.88 7.14
N LEU A 41 15.18 -20.18 6.28
CA LEU A 41 14.87 -20.64 4.93
C LEU A 41 16.13 -20.74 4.07
N VAL A 42 16.96 -19.70 4.08
CA VAL A 42 18.24 -19.71 3.35
C VAL A 42 19.16 -20.83 3.81
N ALA A 43 19.27 -21.05 5.13
CA ALA A 43 20.10 -22.14 5.69
C ALA A 43 19.58 -23.52 5.27
N ALA A 44 18.27 -23.68 5.09
CA ALA A 44 17.64 -24.90 4.60
C ALA A 44 17.69 -25.06 3.07
N GLY A 45 18.26 -24.09 2.34
CA GLY A 45 18.30 -24.10 0.87
C GLY A 45 16.95 -23.82 0.21
N ILE A 46 15.99 -23.28 0.96
CA ILE A 46 14.67 -22.91 0.44
C ILE A 46 14.77 -21.50 -0.13
N THR A 47 14.55 -21.38 -1.43
CA THR A 47 14.52 -20.09 -2.14
C THR A 47 13.08 -19.60 -2.23
N CYS A 48 12.82 -18.43 -1.68
CA CYS A 48 11.56 -17.73 -1.82
C CYS A 48 11.80 -16.22 -1.76
N GLY A 49 10.82 -15.43 -2.18
CA GLY A 49 10.85 -14.01 -1.99
C GLY A 49 10.71 -13.60 -0.51
N ILE A 50 11.06 -12.36 -0.22
CA ILE A 50 10.98 -11.84 1.16
C ILE A 50 9.53 -11.76 1.64
N SER A 51 8.60 -11.32 0.78
CA SER A 51 7.17 -11.21 1.08
C SER A 51 6.56 -12.57 1.41
N ASP A 52 6.94 -13.62 0.68
CA ASP A 52 6.46 -14.99 0.89
C ASP A 52 7.13 -15.73 2.05
N SER A 53 8.20 -15.18 2.61
CA SER A 53 9.07 -15.91 3.53
C SER A 53 8.35 -16.42 4.78
N ILE A 54 7.33 -15.71 5.26
CA ILE A 54 6.56 -16.12 6.44
C ILE A 54 5.65 -17.29 6.09
N ARG A 55 4.93 -17.22 4.96
CA ARG A 55 4.08 -18.29 4.48
C ARG A 55 4.90 -19.56 4.23
N VAL A 56 6.00 -19.44 3.49
CA VAL A 56 6.91 -20.55 3.19
C VAL A 56 7.51 -21.16 4.47
N PHE A 57 7.88 -20.33 5.45
CA PHE A 57 8.34 -20.82 6.74
C PHE A 57 7.23 -21.57 7.49
N ASN A 58 6.02 -21.02 7.56
CA ASN A 58 4.88 -21.65 8.22
C ASN A 58 4.53 -23.01 7.59
N ASP A 59 4.60 -23.12 6.27
CA ASP A 59 4.27 -24.34 5.54
C ASP A 59 5.37 -25.43 5.67
N ASN A 60 6.63 -25.00 5.83
CA ASN A 60 7.78 -25.89 6.04
C ASN A 60 8.22 -25.99 7.50
N PHE A 61 7.40 -25.55 8.43
CA PHE A 61 7.75 -25.41 9.86
C PHE A 61 8.34 -26.68 10.47
N GLU A 62 7.73 -27.85 10.21
CA GLU A 62 8.16 -29.13 10.78
C GLU A 62 9.61 -29.49 10.41
N SER A 63 10.05 -29.11 9.22
CA SER A 63 11.43 -29.35 8.75
C SER A 63 12.42 -28.30 9.25
N LEU A 64 11.96 -27.09 9.58
CA LEU A 64 12.80 -25.94 9.94
C LEU A 64 12.94 -25.74 11.45
N LYS A 65 12.07 -26.35 12.24
CA LYS A 65 11.99 -26.11 13.69
C LYS A 65 13.27 -26.47 14.46
N SER A 66 14.05 -27.45 13.99
CA SER A 66 15.28 -27.90 14.66
C SER A 66 16.39 -26.84 14.63
N ASP A 67 16.43 -26.03 13.60
CA ASP A 67 17.51 -25.05 13.37
C ASP A 67 17.12 -23.62 13.79
N PHE A 68 15.89 -23.46 14.28
CA PHE A 68 15.42 -22.15 14.73
C PHE A 68 16.04 -21.77 16.08
N PRO A 69 16.53 -20.52 16.24
CA PRO A 69 17.15 -20.08 17.49
C PRO A 69 16.18 -20.11 18.68
N VAL A 70 16.66 -20.56 19.83
CA VAL A 70 15.88 -20.57 21.08
C VAL A 70 15.98 -19.22 21.78
N TYR A 71 14.85 -18.73 22.27
CA TYR A 71 14.73 -17.47 23.02
C TYR A 71 14.08 -17.68 24.37
N ASP A 72 14.49 -16.88 25.37
CA ASP A 72 13.89 -16.89 26.70
C ASP A 72 12.71 -15.91 26.81
N ILE A 73 12.75 -14.84 26.01
CA ILE A 73 11.73 -13.78 26.01
C ILE A 73 11.43 -13.38 24.57
N LEU A 74 10.15 -13.26 24.26
CA LEU A 74 9.61 -12.67 23.03
C LEU A 74 8.90 -11.37 23.38
N VAL A 75 9.34 -10.28 22.77
CA VAL A 75 8.64 -8.99 22.82
C VAL A 75 8.05 -8.73 21.44
N ILE A 76 6.76 -8.48 21.38
CA ILE A 76 6.02 -8.14 20.16
C ILE A 76 5.55 -6.70 20.29
N ASP A 77 6.05 -5.84 19.41
CA ASP A 77 5.67 -4.45 19.35
C ASP A 77 4.59 -4.24 18.28
N GLU A 78 3.68 -3.29 18.50
CA GLU A 78 2.55 -3.00 17.61
C GLU A 78 1.69 -4.24 17.32
N TYR A 79 1.36 -5.02 18.36
CA TYR A 79 0.64 -6.29 18.22
C TYR A 79 -0.74 -6.16 17.55
N GLN A 80 -1.35 -4.98 17.55
CA GLN A 80 -2.66 -4.73 16.93
C GLN A 80 -2.65 -4.87 15.41
N ASP A 81 -1.48 -4.94 14.76
CA ASP A 81 -1.34 -5.12 13.32
C ASP A 81 -1.03 -6.58 12.90
N ILE A 82 -1.14 -7.52 13.83
CA ILE A 82 -0.95 -8.95 13.54
C ILE A 82 -2.05 -9.43 12.58
N THR A 83 -1.64 -10.13 11.51
CA THR A 83 -2.51 -10.89 10.60
C THR A 83 -2.53 -12.37 10.97
N GLU A 84 -3.41 -13.17 10.34
CA GLU A 84 -3.45 -14.63 10.55
C GLU A 84 -2.11 -15.30 10.26
N GLU A 85 -1.43 -14.87 9.21
CA GLU A 85 -0.11 -15.40 8.84
C GLU A 85 0.94 -15.15 9.93
N TYR A 86 0.96 -13.93 10.48
CA TYR A 86 1.84 -13.57 11.59
C TYR A 86 1.47 -14.31 12.88
N ALA A 87 0.17 -14.46 13.14
CA ALA A 87 -0.31 -15.23 14.29
C ALA A 87 0.16 -16.69 14.21
N ARG A 88 0.04 -17.34 13.05
CA ARG A 88 0.55 -18.70 12.80
C ARG A 88 2.06 -18.79 13.04
N LEU A 89 2.84 -17.82 12.53
CA LEU A 89 4.28 -17.74 12.79
C LEU A 89 4.58 -17.64 14.29
N LEU A 90 3.89 -16.77 15.01
CA LEU A 90 4.10 -16.60 16.46
C LEU A 90 3.80 -17.87 17.23
N VAL A 91 2.72 -18.58 16.89
CA VAL A 91 2.40 -19.89 17.46
C VAL A 91 3.52 -20.90 17.18
N ASN A 92 4.05 -20.94 15.97
CA ASN A 92 5.17 -21.79 15.60
C ASN A 92 6.43 -21.46 16.43
N ILE A 93 6.77 -20.18 16.57
CA ILE A 93 7.91 -19.72 17.40
C ILE A 93 7.71 -20.13 18.87
N LYS A 94 6.50 -19.95 19.42
CA LYS A 94 6.19 -20.33 20.81
C LYS A 94 6.29 -21.84 21.01
N SER A 95 5.85 -22.65 20.05
CA SER A 95 5.93 -24.11 20.13
C SER A 95 7.36 -24.63 20.19
N MET A 96 8.31 -23.97 19.53
CA MET A 96 9.75 -24.27 19.63
C MET A 96 10.37 -23.79 20.96
N ASN A 97 9.71 -22.89 21.65
CA ASN A 97 10.19 -22.23 22.87
C ASN A 97 9.12 -22.28 23.98
N PRO A 98 8.68 -23.46 24.45
CA PRO A 98 7.51 -23.56 25.33
C PRO A 98 7.66 -22.87 26.70
N ALA A 99 8.90 -22.62 27.14
CA ALA A 99 9.20 -21.88 28.38
C ALA A 99 9.43 -20.38 28.16
N MET A 100 9.26 -19.90 26.93
CA MET A 100 9.48 -18.51 26.55
C MET A 100 8.41 -17.59 27.16
N GLN A 101 8.87 -16.55 27.85
CA GLN A 101 7.98 -15.49 28.32
C GLN A 101 7.59 -14.58 27.15
N VAL A 102 6.30 -14.26 27.04
CA VAL A 102 5.78 -13.37 26.00
C VAL A 102 5.38 -12.02 26.59
N VAL A 103 5.75 -10.95 25.91
CA VAL A 103 5.35 -9.58 26.22
C VAL A 103 4.81 -8.98 24.93
N MET A 104 3.53 -8.58 24.92
CA MET A 104 2.91 -7.88 23.78
C MET A 104 2.68 -6.43 24.15
N VAL A 105 3.15 -5.52 23.30
CA VAL A 105 2.99 -4.07 23.45
C VAL A 105 2.23 -3.55 22.24
N GLY A 106 1.25 -2.71 22.47
CA GLY A 106 0.48 -2.13 21.39
C GLY A 106 -0.77 -1.42 21.88
N ASP A 107 -1.51 -0.86 20.96
CA ASP A 107 -2.70 -0.05 21.21
C ASP A 107 -3.76 -0.37 20.14
N MET A 108 -4.84 -1.04 20.53
CA MET A 108 -5.91 -1.44 19.59
C MET A 108 -6.55 -0.24 18.89
N GLU A 109 -6.62 0.91 19.55
CA GLU A 109 -7.12 2.15 18.95
C GLU A 109 -6.15 2.79 17.95
N GLN A 110 -4.92 2.26 17.84
CA GLN A 110 -3.98 2.60 16.77
C GLN A 110 -3.91 1.54 15.68
N ARG A 111 -4.85 0.58 15.66
CA ARG A 111 -5.01 -0.35 14.55
C ARG A 111 -5.49 0.42 13.32
N VAL A 112 -4.68 0.39 12.25
CA VAL A 112 -4.98 1.07 10.98
C VAL A 112 -5.20 0.09 9.83
N LYS A 113 -5.01 -1.21 10.09
CA LYS A 113 -5.16 -2.26 9.07
C LYS A 113 -6.48 -2.97 9.19
N SER A 114 -7.23 -2.98 8.10
CA SER A 114 -8.52 -3.66 7.96
C SER A 114 -8.42 -4.91 7.05
N ASN A 115 -7.20 -5.40 6.81
CA ASN A 115 -6.92 -6.48 5.88
C ASN A 115 -6.78 -7.86 6.53
N THR A 116 -7.34 -8.06 7.71
CA THR A 116 -7.41 -9.37 8.37
C THR A 116 -8.71 -9.52 9.16
N ARG A 117 -9.25 -10.73 9.18
CA ARG A 117 -10.41 -11.13 10.00
C ARG A 117 -10.02 -11.63 11.39
N LEU A 118 -8.72 -11.70 11.68
CA LEU A 118 -8.24 -12.17 12.97
C LEU A 118 -8.79 -11.31 14.12
N ASP A 119 -9.40 -11.94 15.12
CA ASP A 119 -9.62 -11.31 16.42
C ASP A 119 -8.25 -11.17 17.13
N VAL A 120 -7.57 -10.05 16.84
CA VAL A 120 -6.24 -9.79 17.37
C VAL A 120 -6.22 -9.72 18.89
N ARG A 121 -7.29 -9.18 19.51
CA ARG A 121 -7.37 -9.07 20.97
C ARG A 121 -7.54 -10.45 21.62
N GLY A 122 -8.45 -11.28 21.09
CA GLY A 122 -8.62 -12.67 21.52
C GLY A 122 -7.32 -13.47 21.34
N PHE A 123 -6.70 -13.35 20.16
CA PHE A 123 -5.40 -13.98 19.91
C PHE A 123 -4.33 -13.57 20.92
N ALA A 124 -4.19 -12.29 21.23
CA ALA A 124 -3.17 -11.81 22.18
C ALA A 124 -3.37 -12.37 23.60
N LEU A 125 -4.62 -12.47 24.05
CA LEU A 125 -4.94 -13.04 25.37
C LEU A 125 -4.62 -14.53 25.43
N ASP A 126 -5.02 -15.29 24.41
CA ASP A 126 -4.77 -16.73 24.33
C ASP A 126 -3.28 -17.03 24.15
N PHE A 127 -2.61 -16.29 23.29
CA PHE A 127 -1.17 -16.46 23.01
C PHE A 127 -0.30 -16.20 24.24
N CYS A 128 -0.69 -15.27 25.11
CA CYS A 128 0.03 -14.94 26.33
C CYS A 128 -0.43 -15.76 27.57
N ASP A 129 -1.31 -16.74 27.44
CA ASP A 129 -1.82 -17.59 28.54
C ASP A 129 -2.39 -16.79 29.72
N ASN A 130 -3.39 -15.97 29.48
CA ASN A 130 -3.99 -15.07 30.46
C ASN A 130 -2.99 -14.08 31.09
N PRO A 131 -2.50 -13.11 30.31
CA PRO A 131 -1.44 -12.20 30.73
C PRO A 131 -1.89 -11.21 31.79
N GLN A 132 -0.95 -10.73 32.57
CA GLN A 132 -1.14 -9.50 33.33
C GLN A 132 -1.20 -8.32 32.36
N GLN A 133 -2.34 -7.63 32.32
CA GLN A 133 -2.50 -6.44 31.50
C GLN A 133 -2.07 -5.19 32.27
N ILE A 134 -1.25 -4.36 31.63
CA ILE A 134 -0.77 -3.09 32.18
C ILE A 134 -1.09 -2.00 31.16
N GLY A 135 -1.86 -0.99 31.56
CA GLY A 135 -2.19 0.16 30.72
C GLY A 135 -1.24 1.33 30.97
N PHE A 136 -0.74 1.93 29.90
CA PHE A 136 -0.01 3.20 29.95
C PHE A 136 -0.92 4.32 29.46
N THR A 137 -1.21 5.27 30.33
CA THR A 137 -2.10 6.40 30.03
C THR A 137 -1.34 7.71 29.78
N GLN A 138 -0.04 7.73 30.05
CA GLN A 138 0.78 8.95 29.88
C GLN A 138 1.56 8.92 28.57
N SER A 139 1.47 10.00 27.82
CA SER A 139 2.26 10.24 26.62
C SER A 139 3.26 11.39 26.84
N PHE A 140 4.53 11.12 26.57
CA PHE A 140 5.60 12.11 26.59
C PHE A 140 5.84 12.74 25.21
N ARG A 141 5.10 12.30 24.20
CA ARG A 141 5.18 12.83 22.83
C ARG A 141 4.30 14.06 22.64
N MET A 142 3.10 14.05 23.21
CA MET A 142 2.08 15.07 22.97
C MET A 142 1.75 15.88 24.23
N GLY A 143 1.25 17.09 24.01
CA GLY A 143 0.75 17.97 25.05
C GLY A 143 -0.68 17.62 25.50
N PRO A 144 -1.17 18.33 26.54
CA PRO A 144 -2.51 18.05 27.11
C PRO A 144 -3.66 18.19 26.12
N GLN A 145 -3.67 19.19 25.24
CA GLN A 145 -4.76 19.42 24.28
C GLN A 145 -4.89 18.29 23.26
N MET A 146 -3.78 17.85 22.68
CA MET A 146 -3.77 16.72 21.76
C MET A 146 -4.17 15.42 22.48
N ALA A 147 -3.73 15.24 23.71
CA ALA A 147 -4.08 14.09 24.53
C ALA A 147 -5.59 14.06 24.84
N GLU A 148 -6.20 15.22 25.13
CA GLU A 148 -7.65 15.36 25.33
C GLU A 148 -8.44 15.02 24.06
N PHE A 149 -8.00 15.56 22.91
CA PHE A 149 -8.59 15.24 21.61
C PHE A 149 -8.56 13.73 21.30
N LEU A 150 -7.42 13.08 21.49
CA LEU A 150 -7.29 11.65 21.27
C LEU A 150 -8.07 10.83 22.30
N SER A 151 -8.15 11.30 23.55
CA SER A 151 -8.96 10.67 24.60
C SER A 151 -10.43 10.62 24.20
N ALA A 152 -10.96 11.74 23.70
CA ALA A 152 -12.34 11.81 23.21
C ALA A 152 -12.54 10.90 21.99
N GLY A 153 -11.65 10.99 21.00
CA GLY A 153 -11.77 10.23 19.76
C GLY A 153 -11.68 8.72 19.94
N TRP A 154 -10.85 8.27 20.87
CA TRP A 154 -10.67 6.84 21.16
C TRP A 154 -11.47 6.35 22.37
N ASN A 155 -12.25 7.22 23.01
CA ASN A 155 -12.99 6.91 24.23
C ASN A 155 -12.12 6.24 25.31
N LYS A 156 -10.91 6.78 25.52
CA LYS A 156 -9.94 6.29 26.52
C LYS A 156 -9.19 7.44 27.18
N THR A 157 -8.56 7.18 28.31
CA THR A 157 -7.76 8.19 29.02
C THR A 157 -6.34 8.25 28.44
N VAL A 158 -5.98 9.40 27.87
CA VAL A 158 -4.61 9.75 27.47
C VAL A 158 -4.22 11.04 28.20
N VAL A 159 -3.04 11.08 28.81
CA VAL A 159 -2.53 12.24 29.54
C VAL A 159 -1.25 12.71 28.86
N GLY A 160 -1.28 13.89 28.25
CA GLY A 160 -0.11 14.53 27.64
C GLY A 160 0.84 15.10 28.72
N ARG A 161 2.11 14.87 28.53
CA ARG A 161 3.19 15.34 29.43
C ARG A 161 4.20 16.25 28.73
N ASN A 162 4.02 16.52 27.46
CA ASN A 162 4.86 17.43 26.68
C ASN A 162 4.19 18.81 26.55
N VAL A 163 4.86 19.72 25.84
CA VAL A 163 4.30 21.01 25.43
C VAL A 163 3.21 20.76 24.38
N ASP A 164 2.15 21.55 24.41
CA ASP A 164 1.08 21.47 23.43
C ASP A 164 1.60 21.79 22.01
N GLN A 165 1.16 20.98 21.08
CA GLN A 165 1.35 21.23 19.66
C GLN A 165 0.52 22.44 19.23
N VAL A 166 1.03 23.21 18.28
CA VAL A 166 0.25 24.22 17.58
C VAL A 166 -0.59 23.52 16.52
N VAL A 167 -1.90 23.46 16.72
CA VAL A 167 -2.82 22.88 15.76
C VAL A 167 -3.62 23.98 15.09
N ARG A 168 -3.56 24.04 13.76
CA ARG A 168 -4.25 25.09 13.00
C ARG A 168 -4.94 24.52 11.76
N ARG A 169 -6.03 25.17 11.40
CA ARG A 169 -6.66 25.01 10.10
C ARG A 169 -6.18 26.15 9.21
N VAL A 170 -5.69 25.80 8.03
CA VAL A 170 -5.07 26.74 7.10
C VAL A 170 -5.62 26.53 5.68
N ASP A 171 -5.55 27.55 4.85
CA ASP A 171 -5.78 27.37 3.43
C ASP A 171 -4.52 26.81 2.74
N PHE A 172 -4.67 26.40 1.49
CA PHE A 172 -3.57 25.82 0.71
C PHE A 172 -2.38 26.76 0.60
N LYS A 173 -2.64 28.07 0.41
CA LYS A 173 -1.57 29.06 0.26
C LYS A 173 -0.75 29.18 1.54
N GLU A 174 -1.41 29.29 2.70
CA GLU A 174 -0.72 29.37 3.99
C GLU A 174 0.09 28.09 4.29
N ALA A 175 -0.46 26.91 3.97
CA ALA A 175 0.28 25.67 4.07
C ALA A 175 1.53 25.66 3.19
N MET A 176 1.42 26.11 1.94
CA MET A 176 2.56 26.22 1.03
C MET A 176 3.64 27.21 1.51
N ASP A 177 3.22 28.37 2.01
CA ASP A 177 4.15 29.36 2.56
C ASP A 177 4.91 28.77 3.78
N ARG A 178 4.21 28.00 4.63
CA ARG A 178 4.81 27.34 5.80
C ARG A 178 5.76 26.22 5.40
N LEU A 179 5.38 25.39 4.42
CA LEU A 179 6.23 24.32 3.89
C LEU A 179 7.49 24.87 3.23
N ALA A 180 7.36 25.91 2.40
CA ALA A 180 8.52 26.54 1.76
C ALA A 180 9.53 27.11 2.78
N ALA A 181 9.06 27.53 3.95
CA ALA A 181 9.91 28.04 5.02
C ALA A 181 10.60 26.92 5.83
N ALA A 182 10.01 25.73 5.92
CA ALA A 182 10.52 24.61 6.71
C ALA A 182 11.76 23.95 6.06
N ASP A 183 12.56 23.28 6.89
CA ASP A 183 13.61 22.40 6.37
C ASP A 183 13.02 21.03 6.07
N PRO A 184 13.48 20.33 5.00
CA PRO A 184 12.91 19.06 4.58
C PRO A 184 12.79 18.01 5.71
N GLY A 185 13.80 17.84 6.51
CA GLY A 185 13.80 16.91 7.66
C GLY A 185 12.77 17.21 8.75
N GLU A 186 12.15 18.38 8.73
CA GLU A 186 11.09 18.76 9.67
C GLU A 186 9.69 18.44 9.16
N VAL A 187 9.54 18.01 7.88
CA VAL A 187 8.26 17.97 7.18
C VAL A 187 7.73 16.56 7.00
N LEU A 188 6.46 16.37 7.38
CA LEU A 188 5.62 15.24 7.05
C LEU A 188 4.32 15.74 6.42
N CYS A 189 4.08 15.38 5.17
CA CYS A 189 2.82 15.66 4.47
C CYS A 189 2.00 14.38 4.33
N LEU A 190 0.76 14.43 4.74
CA LEU A 190 -0.18 13.31 4.68
C LEU A 190 -1.38 13.68 3.83
N GLY A 191 -1.85 12.72 3.04
CA GLY A 191 -3.01 12.93 2.17
C GLY A 191 -3.66 11.63 1.74
N LYS A 192 -4.67 11.76 0.89
CA LYS A 192 -5.27 10.61 0.22
C LYS A 192 -4.31 10.04 -0.83
N ARG A 193 -4.55 8.79 -1.19
CA ARG A 193 -3.84 8.12 -2.28
C ARG A 193 -4.14 8.86 -3.60
N THR A 194 -3.14 9.10 -4.40
CA THR A 194 -3.15 9.76 -5.72
C THR A 194 -4.17 10.91 -5.95
N ASN A 195 -3.78 11.90 -6.75
CA ASN A 195 -4.64 13.05 -7.19
C ASN A 195 -5.21 13.95 -6.08
N GLY A 196 -4.57 13.95 -4.92
CA GLY A 196 -4.93 14.87 -3.85
C GLY A 196 -4.17 16.19 -3.92
N TRP A 197 -4.55 17.08 -3.02
CA TRP A 197 -3.85 18.34 -2.79
C TRP A 197 -2.39 18.13 -2.36
N MET A 198 -2.07 16.98 -1.77
CA MET A 198 -0.70 16.62 -1.40
C MET A 198 0.20 16.50 -2.64
N SER A 199 -0.27 15.87 -3.73
CA SER A 199 0.50 15.80 -4.99
C SER A 199 0.68 17.18 -5.62
N VAL A 200 -0.34 18.02 -5.56
CA VAL A 200 -0.25 19.41 -6.03
C VAL A 200 0.79 20.18 -5.23
N ALA A 201 0.77 20.04 -3.90
CA ALA A 201 1.73 20.70 -3.03
C ALA A 201 3.17 20.26 -3.31
N LEU A 202 3.40 18.96 -3.50
CA LEU A 202 4.71 18.42 -3.86
C LEU A 202 5.23 19.03 -5.17
N ASN A 203 4.43 18.98 -6.23
CA ASN A 203 4.80 19.54 -7.53
C ASN A 203 5.11 21.05 -7.46
N GLU A 204 4.32 21.80 -6.69
CA GLU A 204 4.57 23.23 -6.51
C GLU A 204 5.84 23.52 -5.69
N LEU A 205 6.10 22.77 -4.63
CA LEU A 205 7.32 22.95 -3.81
C LEU A 205 8.57 22.67 -4.63
N GLU A 206 8.60 21.57 -5.36
CA GLU A 206 9.73 21.20 -6.22
C GLU A 206 9.98 22.21 -7.35
N LYS A 207 8.92 22.90 -7.81
CA LYS A 207 9.03 23.96 -8.80
C LYS A 207 9.46 25.31 -8.21
N LYS A 208 8.93 25.67 -7.03
CA LYS A 208 9.12 27.01 -6.42
C LYS A 208 10.37 27.12 -5.55
N VAL A 209 10.75 26.02 -4.91
CA VAL A 209 11.86 25.98 -3.93
C VAL A 209 12.74 24.74 -4.18
N PRO A 210 13.25 24.55 -5.42
CA PRO A 210 13.97 23.34 -5.83
C PRO A 210 15.28 23.11 -5.06
N GLU A 211 15.87 24.15 -4.46
CA GLU A 211 17.04 24.02 -3.63
C GLU A 211 16.75 23.31 -2.30
N LYS A 212 15.51 23.33 -1.83
CA LYS A 212 15.06 22.62 -0.62
C LYS A 212 14.32 21.32 -0.95
N TYR A 213 13.39 21.37 -1.90
CA TYR A 213 12.52 20.23 -2.24
C TYR A 213 12.87 19.69 -3.62
N ASN A 214 13.49 18.52 -3.65
CA ASN A 214 13.92 17.86 -4.87
C ASN A 214 14.10 16.35 -4.64
N LYS A 215 14.50 15.62 -5.68
CA LYS A 215 14.71 14.16 -5.63
C LYS A 215 15.70 13.65 -4.57
N ASN A 216 16.54 14.50 -3.98
CA ASN A 216 17.50 14.10 -2.96
C ASN A 216 17.02 14.43 -1.53
N THR A 217 15.98 15.24 -1.40
CA THR A 217 15.49 15.75 -0.11
C THR A 217 14.03 15.40 0.17
N VAL A 218 13.33 14.82 -0.82
CA VAL A 218 11.91 14.46 -0.70
C VAL A 218 11.68 13.02 -1.06
N TYR A 219 11.23 12.24 -0.08
CA TYR A 219 10.63 10.93 -0.28
C TYR A 219 9.12 11.08 -0.50
N ALA A 220 8.61 10.53 -1.60
CA ALA A 220 7.20 10.56 -1.93
C ALA A 220 6.69 9.14 -2.23
N SER A 221 5.81 8.63 -1.37
CA SER A 221 5.11 7.37 -1.56
C SER A 221 3.60 7.65 -1.57
N ILE A 222 3.06 7.91 -2.74
CA ILE A 222 1.64 8.23 -2.95
C ILE A 222 0.85 6.97 -3.30
N LYS A 223 1.51 5.95 -3.81
CA LYS A 223 0.98 4.58 -3.92
C LYS A 223 1.70 3.71 -2.90
N ASP A 224 0.97 2.81 -2.25
CA ASP A 224 1.59 1.74 -1.50
C ASP A 224 2.36 0.88 -2.51
N GLY A 225 3.65 0.89 -2.43
CA GLY A 225 4.55 0.20 -3.33
C GLY A 225 5.78 -0.27 -2.59
N ASP A 226 6.59 -1.07 -3.27
CA ASP A 226 7.86 -1.56 -2.75
C ASP A 226 8.68 -0.39 -2.20
N ASP A 227 9.12 -0.48 -0.95
CA ASP A 227 10.07 0.45 -0.32
C ASP A 227 11.46 0.34 -1.01
N ALA A 228 11.50 0.61 -2.32
CA ALA A 228 12.73 0.53 -3.12
C ALA A 228 13.74 1.59 -2.69
N VAL A 229 13.26 2.65 -2.03
CA VAL A 229 14.07 3.80 -1.63
C VAL A 229 14.00 4.01 -0.13
N SER A 230 15.14 3.99 0.54
CA SER A 230 15.25 4.35 1.95
C SER A 230 15.42 5.87 2.09
N TYR A 231 14.71 6.45 3.04
CA TYR A 231 14.84 7.85 3.43
C TYR A 231 15.38 7.97 4.86
N ASP A 232 15.92 9.14 5.20
CA ASP A 232 16.49 9.44 6.50
C ASP A 232 15.76 10.59 7.21
N ASP A 233 16.29 10.99 8.37
CA ASP A 233 15.72 12.07 9.17
C ASP A 233 15.86 13.46 8.54
N ASN A 234 16.67 13.63 7.48
CA ASN A 234 16.87 14.90 6.79
C ASN A 234 15.93 15.08 5.59
N THR A 235 15.06 14.13 5.33
CA THR A 235 14.16 14.15 4.17
C THR A 235 12.76 14.56 4.55
N ALA A 236 12.11 15.34 3.68
CA ALA A 236 10.67 15.55 3.74
C ALA A 236 9.94 14.29 3.28
N VAL A 237 8.86 13.93 3.97
CA VAL A 237 8.07 12.73 3.66
C VAL A 237 6.68 13.13 3.22
N PHE A 238 6.29 12.66 2.03
CA PHE A 238 4.94 12.80 1.46
C PHE A 238 4.36 11.41 1.31
N THR A 239 3.30 11.09 2.07
CA THR A 239 2.73 9.73 2.06
C THR A 239 1.24 9.73 2.40
N THR A 240 0.60 8.55 2.30
CA THR A 240 -0.83 8.41 2.59
C THR A 240 -1.12 8.42 4.09
N PHE A 241 -2.39 8.68 4.46
CA PHE A 241 -2.84 8.56 5.86
C PHE A 241 -2.57 7.16 6.43
N ASP A 242 -2.78 6.12 5.63
CA ASP A 242 -2.60 4.73 6.03
C ASP A 242 -1.13 4.40 6.34
N SER A 243 -0.21 5.03 5.60
CA SER A 243 1.24 4.84 5.77
C SER A 243 1.85 5.75 6.84
N SER A 244 1.04 6.56 7.52
CA SER A 244 1.52 7.53 8.52
C SER A 244 1.99 6.90 9.84
N LYS A 245 1.63 5.64 10.09
CA LYS A 245 1.98 4.96 11.33
C LYS A 245 3.49 4.80 11.50
N GLY A 246 3.98 5.14 12.68
CA GLY A 246 5.42 5.12 12.98
C GLY A 246 6.19 6.34 12.48
N LEU A 247 5.57 7.20 11.66
CA LEU A 247 6.19 8.44 11.21
C LEU A 247 5.88 9.59 12.17
N GLU A 248 6.81 10.50 12.32
CA GLU A 248 6.61 11.74 13.06
C GLU A 248 7.66 12.78 12.67
N ARG A 249 7.24 14.04 12.53
CA ARG A 249 8.12 15.20 12.24
C ARG A 249 7.67 16.40 13.07
N PRO A 250 8.53 17.41 13.24
CA PRO A 250 8.16 18.68 13.87
C PRO A 250 6.92 19.32 13.26
N LEU A 251 6.83 19.36 11.93
CA LEU A 251 5.70 19.88 11.16
C LEU A 251 4.98 18.74 10.44
N CYS A 252 3.70 18.56 10.73
CA CYS A 252 2.82 17.67 9.99
C CYS A 252 1.73 18.47 9.27
N VAL A 253 1.58 18.26 7.97
CA VAL A 253 0.55 18.91 7.14
C VAL A 253 -0.39 17.85 6.58
N LEU A 254 -1.68 17.96 6.92
CA LEU A 254 -2.71 17.04 6.49
C LEU A 254 -3.51 17.69 5.34
N PHE A 255 -3.34 17.12 4.16
CA PHE A 255 -4.15 17.44 2.99
C PHE A 255 -5.33 16.48 2.89
N ASP A 256 -6.34 16.83 2.11
CA ASP A 256 -7.46 15.92 1.75
C ASP A 256 -8.18 15.28 2.96
N TYR A 257 -8.18 15.95 4.12
CA TYR A 257 -8.80 15.43 5.33
C TYR A 257 -10.31 15.69 5.40
N ASP A 258 -10.89 16.30 4.37
CA ASP A 258 -12.30 16.64 4.31
C ASP A 258 -13.22 15.41 4.40
N MET A 259 -14.44 15.67 4.83
CA MET A 259 -15.42 14.61 5.05
C MET A 259 -15.80 13.86 3.77
N GLU A 260 -15.68 14.50 2.61
CA GLU A 260 -15.95 13.85 1.33
C GLU A 260 -15.07 12.61 1.11
N TRP A 261 -13.77 12.72 1.39
CA TRP A 261 -12.84 11.59 1.27
C TRP A 261 -13.18 10.46 2.26
N TRP A 262 -13.45 10.79 3.51
CA TRP A 262 -13.77 9.78 4.55
C TRP A 262 -15.12 9.14 4.30
N THR A 263 -16.09 9.89 3.76
CA THR A 263 -17.39 9.39 3.35
C THR A 263 -17.25 8.36 2.21
N ILE A 264 -16.44 8.66 1.18
CA ILE A 264 -16.16 7.71 0.09
C ILE A 264 -15.52 6.43 0.63
N ARG A 265 -14.57 6.53 1.56
CA ARG A 265 -13.97 5.36 2.19
C ARG A 265 -14.98 4.56 3.04
N GLY A 266 -15.79 5.25 3.82
CA GLY A 266 -16.82 4.63 4.67
C GLY A 266 -17.90 3.91 3.86
N ALA A 267 -18.14 4.33 2.61
CA ALA A 267 -19.08 3.70 1.71
C ALA A 267 -18.59 2.37 1.11
N GLN A 268 -17.28 2.07 1.24
CA GLN A 268 -16.76 0.79 0.77
C GLN A 268 -17.38 -0.39 1.56
N PRO A 269 -17.63 -1.52 0.89
CA PRO A 269 -18.23 -2.69 1.54
C PRO A 269 -17.46 -3.12 2.78
N ASN A 270 -18.19 -3.44 3.83
CA ASN A 270 -17.64 -3.93 5.11
C ASN A 270 -16.45 -3.10 5.63
N THR A 271 -16.52 -1.78 5.44
CA THR A 271 -15.54 -0.89 6.05
C THR A 271 -15.70 -0.89 7.55
N ASP A 272 -14.62 -1.18 8.25
CA ASP A 272 -14.55 -1.03 9.70
C ASP A 272 -14.38 0.46 10.03
N MET A 273 -15.47 1.07 10.50
CA MET A 273 -15.51 2.51 10.83
C MET A 273 -14.59 2.85 12.00
N GLU A 274 -14.36 1.91 12.92
CA GLU A 274 -13.41 2.10 14.01
C GLU A 274 -11.98 2.21 13.46
N ILE A 275 -11.60 1.34 12.53
CA ILE A 275 -10.29 1.42 11.88
C ILE A 275 -10.17 2.71 11.07
N LEU A 276 -11.21 3.12 10.35
CA LEU A 276 -11.20 4.36 9.58
C LEU A 276 -10.97 5.59 10.48
N ARG A 277 -11.66 5.64 11.60
CA ARG A 277 -11.45 6.65 12.66
C ARG A 277 -10.01 6.60 13.18
N ASN A 278 -9.48 5.40 13.43
CA ASN A 278 -8.11 5.22 13.91
C ASN A 278 -7.07 5.73 12.90
N VAL A 279 -7.24 5.44 11.60
CA VAL A 279 -6.37 5.98 10.53
C VAL A 279 -6.31 7.50 10.61
N PHE A 280 -7.48 8.14 10.75
CA PHE A 280 -7.55 9.59 10.86
C PHE A 280 -6.86 10.12 12.12
N LEU A 281 -7.17 9.57 13.30
CA LEU A 281 -6.61 10.02 14.58
C LEU A 281 -5.10 9.76 14.66
N VAL A 282 -4.63 8.65 14.13
CA VAL A 282 -3.20 8.37 14.01
C VAL A 282 -2.53 9.41 13.14
N ALA A 283 -3.07 9.70 11.95
CA ALA A 283 -2.52 10.73 11.05
C ALA A 283 -2.53 12.13 11.71
N ALA A 284 -3.65 12.50 12.35
CA ALA A 284 -3.82 13.78 13.02
C ALA A 284 -2.84 14.02 14.19
N SER A 285 -2.19 12.98 14.70
CA SER A 285 -1.26 13.06 15.84
C SER A 285 0.22 12.93 15.47
N ARG A 286 0.59 13.05 14.19
CA ARG A 286 1.98 12.82 13.73
C ARG A 286 2.90 14.02 13.87
N GLY A 287 2.38 15.24 14.06
CA GLY A 287 3.19 16.43 14.29
C GLY A 287 3.69 16.54 15.73
N LYS A 288 4.99 16.80 15.92
CA LYS A 288 5.58 16.98 17.25
C LYS A 288 5.42 18.40 17.78
N ALA A 289 5.47 19.41 16.90
CA ALA A 289 5.38 20.81 17.26
C ALA A 289 4.20 21.52 16.60
N GLU A 290 3.98 21.27 15.32
CA GLU A 290 2.94 21.94 14.55
C GLU A 290 2.17 20.95 13.67
N ILE A 291 0.84 21.09 13.63
CA ILE A 291 -0.06 20.28 12.82
C ILE A 291 -0.98 21.23 12.06
N LEU A 292 -0.97 21.14 10.73
CA LEU A 292 -1.79 21.96 9.84
C LEU A 292 -2.81 21.10 9.11
N PHE A 293 -4.08 21.46 9.24
CA PHE A 293 -5.18 20.87 8.46
C PHE A 293 -5.50 21.80 7.30
N VAL A 294 -5.26 21.35 6.07
CA VAL A 294 -5.47 22.14 4.86
C VAL A 294 -6.89 22.01 4.38
N GLY A 295 -7.68 23.08 4.46
CA GLY A 295 -9.08 23.11 4.08
C GLY A 295 -9.40 24.12 2.97
N LYS A 296 -10.64 24.04 2.45
CA LYS A 296 -11.15 25.04 1.51
C LYS A 296 -11.24 26.41 2.20
N LYS A 297 -10.85 27.48 1.50
CA LYS A 297 -10.78 28.86 2.04
C LYS A 297 -12.08 29.33 2.71
N GLN A 298 -13.24 28.93 2.21
CA GLN A 298 -14.54 29.29 2.79
C GLN A 298 -14.77 28.69 4.18
N LEU A 299 -14.24 27.48 4.45
CA LEU A 299 -14.35 26.81 5.74
C LEU A 299 -13.35 27.38 6.75
N VAL A 300 -12.21 27.91 6.29
CA VAL A 300 -11.19 28.55 7.15
C VAL A 300 -11.70 29.87 7.71
N ALA A 301 -12.48 30.63 6.96
CA ALA A 301 -13.00 31.94 7.38
C ALA A 301 -13.99 31.85 8.56
N GLU A 302 -14.73 30.76 8.71
CA GLU A 302 -15.67 30.56 9.81
C GLU A 302 -14.98 30.19 11.14
N TYR A 303 -13.74 29.67 11.08
CA TYR A 303 -12.99 29.15 12.22
C TYR A 303 -11.63 29.85 12.46
N SER A 304 -11.41 31.03 11.90
CA SER A 304 -10.13 31.74 11.90
C SER A 304 -9.71 32.36 13.25
N GLY A 305 -10.17 31.85 14.34
CA GLY A 305 -9.82 32.36 15.66
C GLY A 305 -9.77 31.27 16.68
N ASN A 306 -8.61 30.64 16.83
CA ASN A 306 -8.25 29.95 18.07
C ASN A 306 -8.18 28.42 18.07
N THR A 307 -7.35 27.90 18.92
CA THR A 307 -7.24 26.65 19.69
C THR A 307 -8.38 25.62 19.64
N ASP A 308 -9.56 25.93 19.12
CA ASP A 308 -10.65 25.02 18.78
C ASP A 308 -10.44 24.29 17.43
N ALA A 309 -9.24 24.36 16.88
CA ALA A 309 -8.92 23.68 15.64
C ALA A 309 -9.17 22.17 15.68
N LEU A 310 -9.10 21.56 16.85
CA LEU A 310 -9.45 20.17 17.05
C LEU A 310 -10.96 19.91 17.18
N GLY A 311 -11.75 20.91 17.63
CA GLY A 311 -13.20 20.80 17.77
C GLY A 311 -13.99 20.76 16.47
N PHE A 312 -13.38 21.13 15.34
CA PHE A 312 -14.04 21.03 14.04
C PHE A 312 -13.90 19.64 13.37
N ILE A 313 -13.02 18.80 13.90
CA ILE A 313 -12.87 17.45 13.42
C ILE A 313 -14.01 16.64 14.03
N PRO A 314 -15.00 16.23 13.24
CA PRO A 314 -16.14 15.53 13.79
C PRO A 314 -15.76 14.09 14.12
N VAL A 315 -14.99 13.91 15.19
CA VAL A 315 -14.64 12.58 15.69
C VAL A 315 -15.90 11.76 15.96
N ASP A 316 -16.95 12.42 16.45
CA ASP A 316 -18.26 11.81 16.69
C ASP A 316 -18.95 11.37 15.39
N THR A 317 -18.66 11.99 14.25
CA THR A 317 -19.29 11.64 12.96
C THR A 317 -18.71 10.41 12.30
N PHE A 318 -17.56 9.88 12.72
CA PHE A 318 -17.10 8.56 12.25
C PHE A 318 -18.00 7.42 12.75
N GLY A 319 -18.75 7.61 13.86
CA GLY A 319 -19.78 6.68 14.30
C GLY A 319 -21.15 6.90 13.64
N ASP A 320 -21.40 8.12 13.20
CA ASP A 320 -22.67 8.60 12.63
C ASP A 320 -22.56 8.93 11.14
N LEU A 321 -21.47 8.54 10.44
CA LEU A 321 -21.48 8.60 8.99
C LEU A 321 -22.75 7.86 8.57
N PRO A 322 -23.77 8.59 8.02
CA PRO A 322 -25.02 7.96 7.65
C PRO A 322 -24.63 6.77 6.81
N GLY A 323 -25.18 5.60 7.15
CA GLY A 323 -24.98 4.42 6.35
C GLY A 323 -25.33 4.86 4.94
N MET A 324 -24.30 5.24 4.18
CA MET A 324 -24.51 5.57 2.78
C MET A 324 -25.14 4.31 2.24
N GLU A 325 -26.32 4.48 1.66
CA GLU A 325 -26.87 3.43 0.81
C GLU A 325 -25.67 2.96 0.01
N ARG A 326 -25.31 1.70 0.22
CA ARG A 326 -24.14 1.08 -0.42
C ARG A 326 -24.23 1.49 -1.87
N THR A 327 -23.34 2.34 -2.29
CA THR A 327 -23.31 2.76 -3.68
C THR A 327 -23.11 1.46 -4.43
N ALA A 328 -24.16 1.06 -5.14
CA ALA A 328 -24.03 0.04 -6.15
C ALA A 328 -22.72 0.34 -6.86
N TYR A 329 -21.93 -0.68 -7.21
CA TYR A 329 -20.72 -0.47 -8.00
C TYR A 329 -21.14 0.05 -9.38
N ASP A 330 -21.48 1.33 -9.44
CA ASP A 330 -21.97 2.01 -10.65
C ASP A 330 -20.92 2.08 -11.75
N ARG A 331 -19.69 1.74 -11.39
CA ARG A 331 -18.55 1.71 -12.30
C ARG A 331 -17.82 0.38 -12.20
N PRO A 332 -17.25 -0.11 -13.29
CA PRO A 332 -16.40 -1.29 -13.26
C PRO A 332 -15.26 -1.11 -12.27
N VAL A 333 -15.02 -2.16 -11.47
CA VAL A 333 -13.84 -2.24 -10.60
C VAL A 333 -12.62 -2.49 -11.48
N ALA A 334 -11.59 -1.69 -11.32
CA ALA A 334 -10.34 -1.92 -12.02
C ALA A 334 -9.69 -3.22 -11.52
N VAL A 335 -9.36 -4.14 -12.44
CA VAL A 335 -8.75 -5.43 -12.07
C VAL A 335 -7.47 -5.23 -11.26
N ALA A 336 -6.65 -4.23 -11.63
CA ALA A 336 -5.41 -3.90 -10.92
C ALA A 336 -5.63 -3.43 -9.47
N GLU A 337 -6.84 -3.00 -9.11
CA GLU A 337 -7.20 -2.49 -7.77
C GLU A 337 -8.20 -3.41 -7.03
N ALA A 338 -8.66 -4.47 -7.68
CA ALA A 338 -9.72 -5.34 -7.16
C ALA A 338 -9.36 -6.00 -5.82
N PHE A 339 -8.07 -6.24 -5.61
CA PHE A 339 -7.55 -6.92 -4.44
C PHE A 339 -6.89 -5.99 -3.42
N ASP A 340 -6.82 -4.68 -3.71
CA ASP A 340 -6.29 -3.68 -2.79
C ASP A 340 -7.15 -3.57 -1.52
N PHE A 341 -6.50 -3.54 -0.35
CA PHE A 341 -7.16 -3.39 0.97
C PHE A 341 -8.20 -4.48 1.30
N LYS A 342 -8.11 -5.64 0.67
CA LYS A 342 -8.95 -6.81 0.98
C LYS A 342 -8.35 -7.62 2.12
N TYR A 343 -9.11 -8.60 2.61
CA TYR A 343 -8.55 -9.51 3.61
C TYR A 343 -7.44 -10.34 2.99
N ALA A 344 -6.27 -10.30 3.59
CA ALA A 344 -5.09 -11.01 3.07
C ALA A 344 -5.34 -12.53 2.98
N GLU A 345 -6.11 -13.06 3.91
CA GLU A 345 -6.50 -14.45 3.96
C GLU A 345 -7.34 -14.85 2.75
N ASP A 346 -8.25 -13.98 2.30
CA ASP A 346 -9.09 -14.23 1.13
C ASP A 346 -8.28 -14.14 -0.16
N VAL A 347 -7.36 -13.18 -0.24
CA VAL A 347 -6.44 -13.04 -1.39
C VAL A 347 -5.59 -14.31 -1.55
N VAL A 348 -5.01 -14.81 -0.46
CA VAL A 348 -4.22 -16.06 -0.48
C VAL A 348 -5.11 -17.26 -0.84
N ALA A 349 -6.29 -17.37 -0.24
CA ALA A 349 -7.23 -18.45 -0.53
C ALA A 349 -7.68 -18.46 -2.01
N LEU A 350 -7.81 -17.29 -2.64
CA LEU A 350 -8.08 -17.18 -4.07
C LEU A 350 -6.92 -17.69 -4.92
N VAL A 351 -5.68 -17.33 -4.58
CA VAL A 351 -4.48 -17.82 -5.28
C VAL A 351 -4.41 -19.36 -5.19
N ASP A 352 -4.74 -19.92 -4.04
CA ASP A 352 -4.75 -21.38 -3.84
C ASP A 352 -5.80 -22.12 -4.71
N THR A 353 -6.76 -21.41 -5.30
CA THR A 353 -7.71 -21.99 -6.26
C THR A 353 -7.18 -22.08 -7.69
N LEU A 354 -6.06 -21.42 -7.98
CA LEU A 354 -5.45 -21.39 -9.29
C LEU A 354 -4.56 -22.62 -9.52
N GLU A 355 -4.50 -23.05 -10.78
CA GLU A 355 -3.52 -24.03 -11.22
C GLU A 355 -2.25 -23.28 -11.68
N LEU A 356 -1.26 -23.20 -10.79
CA LEU A 356 -0.01 -22.51 -11.02
C LEU A 356 1.10 -23.49 -11.40
N THR A 357 1.75 -23.26 -12.54
CA THR A 357 2.91 -24.04 -12.97
C THR A 357 4.08 -23.10 -13.27
N ARG A 358 5.18 -23.27 -12.57
CA ARG A 358 6.39 -22.52 -12.87
C ARG A 358 6.99 -23.03 -14.18
N LEU A 359 7.02 -22.19 -15.20
CA LEU A 359 7.53 -22.54 -16.54
C LEU A 359 9.05 -22.49 -16.62
N ASP A 360 9.65 -21.54 -15.93
CA ASP A 360 11.09 -21.40 -15.85
C ASP A 360 11.51 -20.90 -14.47
N ALA A 361 12.61 -21.44 -13.96
CA ALA A 361 13.19 -21.05 -12.67
C ALA A 361 14.05 -19.77 -12.76
N GLY A 362 14.03 -19.07 -13.90
CA GLY A 362 14.80 -17.85 -14.08
C GLY A 362 16.30 -18.15 -14.14
N HIS A 363 16.74 -18.92 -15.12
CA HIS A 363 18.17 -19.05 -15.43
C HIS A 363 18.72 -17.81 -16.16
N GLY A 364 17.83 -16.87 -16.49
CA GLY A 364 18.17 -15.59 -17.07
C GLY A 364 18.95 -14.71 -16.09
N ARG A 365 19.87 -13.92 -16.64
CA ARG A 365 20.55 -12.86 -15.88
C ARG A 365 19.51 -11.87 -15.39
N VAL A 366 19.48 -11.57 -14.09
CA VAL A 366 18.67 -10.47 -13.56
C VAL A 366 19.03 -9.20 -14.32
N ILE A 367 18.02 -8.55 -14.90
CA ILE A 367 18.20 -7.23 -15.50
C ILE A 367 18.23 -6.24 -14.35
N ASP A 368 19.43 -5.74 -14.08
CA ASP A 368 19.68 -4.83 -12.98
C ASP A 368 19.67 -3.41 -13.52
N ILE A 369 18.64 -2.67 -13.17
CA ILE A 369 18.54 -1.23 -13.45
C ILE A 369 18.72 -0.52 -12.12
N GLU A 370 19.44 0.59 -12.14
CA GLU A 370 19.42 1.48 -11.00
C GLU A 370 17.98 1.90 -10.72
N ARG A 371 17.42 1.36 -9.62
CA ARG A 371 15.99 1.46 -9.29
C ARG A 371 15.55 2.85 -8.87
N SER A 372 16.48 3.74 -8.65
CA SER A 372 16.17 5.08 -8.17
C SER A 372 17.04 6.13 -8.82
N ASP A 373 16.50 7.33 -8.94
CA ASP A 373 17.27 8.54 -9.17
C ASP A 373 17.05 9.49 -7.98
N GLY A 374 18.00 9.49 -7.06
CA GLY A 374 17.78 10.07 -5.73
C GLY A 374 16.73 9.26 -4.94
N LEU A 375 15.72 9.94 -4.43
CA LEU A 375 14.59 9.34 -3.71
C LEU A 375 13.36 9.08 -4.61
N ILE A 376 13.55 9.03 -5.94
CA ILE A 376 12.50 8.66 -6.89
C ILE A 376 12.65 7.18 -7.23
N ASP A 377 11.61 6.39 -7.00
CA ASP A 377 11.54 5.00 -7.46
C ASP A 377 11.30 4.96 -8.97
N LEU A 378 12.19 4.33 -9.71
CA LEU A 378 12.12 4.20 -11.16
C LEU A 378 11.40 2.92 -11.63
N SER A 379 11.06 2.00 -10.73
CA SER A 379 10.45 0.72 -11.09
C SER A 379 9.16 0.89 -11.93
N PRO A 380 8.24 1.81 -11.59
CA PRO A 380 7.05 2.03 -12.41
C PRO A 380 7.35 2.54 -13.82
N ALA A 381 8.38 3.42 -13.92
CA ALA A 381 8.77 3.96 -15.22
C ALA A 381 9.43 2.90 -16.13
N VAL A 382 10.16 1.97 -15.54
CA VAL A 382 10.76 0.86 -16.28
C VAL A 382 9.70 -0.13 -16.75
N GLY A 383 8.67 -0.38 -15.96
CA GLY A 383 7.51 -1.17 -16.38
C GLY A 383 6.89 -0.61 -17.67
N ASN A 384 6.59 0.69 -17.68
CA ASN A 384 6.08 1.38 -18.89
C ASN A 384 7.10 1.38 -20.04
N TYR A 385 8.38 1.50 -19.71
CA TYR A 385 9.46 1.58 -20.72
C TYR A 385 9.63 0.29 -21.52
N GLN A 386 9.57 -0.86 -20.87
CA GLN A 386 9.72 -2.14 -21.59
C GLN A 386 8.63 -2.33 -22.65
N GLU A 387 7.40 -1.90 -22.36
CA GLU A 387 6.29 -1.98 -23.30
C GLU A 387 6.43 -0.96 -24.43
N ALA A 388 6.72 0.30 -24.08
CA ALA A 388 6.95 1.37 -25.05
C ALA A 388 8.15 1.11 -25.98
N LEU A 389 9.13 0.34 -25.52
CA LEU A 389 10.30 -0.05 -26.27
C LEU A 389 10.02 -1.20 -27.23
N PHE A 390 9.16 -2.15 -26.82
CA PHE A 390 9.01 -3.42 -27.51
C PHE A 390 7.83 -3.46 -28.48
N PHE A 391 6.64 -3.00 -28.07
CA PHE A 391 5.43 -3.13 -28.90
C PHE A 391 5.29 -1.95 -29.86
N GLU A 392 5.13 -2.26 -31.16
CA GLU A 392 5.00 -1.23 -32.21
C GLU A 392 3.70 -0.41 -32.10
N ASP A 393 2.64 -0.99 -31.53
CA ASP A 393 1.34 -0.34 -31.36
C ASP A 393 1.18 0.35 -29.99
N TYR A 394 2.20 0.29 -29.10
CA TYR A 394 2.12 0.99 -27.82
C TYR A 394 1.99 2.50 -28.01
N SER A 395 0.94 3.07 -27.44
CA SER A 395 0.62 4.49 -27.55
C SER A 395 0.74 5.19 -26.19
N PRO A 396 1.79 5.97 -25.94
CA PRO A 396 1.86 6.80 -24.73
C PRO A 396 0.70 7.78 -24.60
N LEU A 397 0.16 8.24 -25.74
CA LEU A 397 -1.01 9.12 -25.76
C LEU A 397 -2.25 8.43 -25.18
N ASP A 398 -2.51 7.18 -25.59
CA ASP A 398 -3.65 6.41 -25.08
C ASP A 398 -3.47 6.08 -23.58
N GLN A 399 -2.23 5.85 -23.14
CA GLN A 399 -1.93 5.69 -21.73
C GLN A 399 -2.26 6.96 -20.92
N LEU A 400 -1.87 8.14 -21.41
CA LEU A 400 -2.20 9.39 -20.73
C LEU A 400 -3.70 9.61 -20.59
N GLN A 401 -4.49 9.27 -21.61
CA GLN A 401 -5.96 9.37 -21.58
C GLN A 401 -6.57 8.53 -20.45
N LYS A 402 -6.00 7.38 -20.12
CA LYS A 402 -6.47 6.52 -19.00
C LYS A 402 -6.31 7.21 -17.64
N PHE A 403 -5.29 8.04 -17.48
CA PHE A 403 -5.00 8.76 -16.25
C PHE A 403 -5.63 10.17 -16.22
N GLU A 404 -6.29 10.58 -17.30
CA GLU A 404 -6.98 11.85 -17.31
C GLU A 404 -8.18 11.82 -16.36
N LYS A 405 -8.26 12.83 -15.50
CA LYS A 405 -9.33 12.96 -14.51
C LYS A 405 -10.05 14.26 -14.71
N VAL A 406 -11.34 14.22 -14.46
CA VAL A 406 -12.21 15.38 -14.54
C VAL A 406 -12.93 15.58 -13.20
N ASP A 407 -13.23 16.84 -12.88
CA ASP A 407 -14.10 17.16 -11.75
C ASP A 407 -15.59 16.88 -12.07
N ALA A 408 -16.47 17.18 -11.13
CA ALA A 408 -17.91 16.97 -11.29
C ALA A 408 -18.51 17.77 -12.46
N GLU A 409 -17.85 18.85 -12.89
CA GLU A 409 -18.24 19.68 -14.01
C GLU A 409 -17.56 19.26 -15.34
N GLY A 410 -16.80 18.14 -15.34
CA GLY A 410 -16.12 17.61 -16.54
C GLY A 410 -14.83 18.35 -16.91
N ARG A 411 -14.26 19.14 -16.02
CA ARG A 411 -13.01 19.88 -16.28
C ARG A 411 -11.81 19.01 -15.90
N PRO A 412 -10.72 18.99 -16.72
CA PRO A 412 -9.52 18.27 -16.38
C PRO A 412 -8.94 18.71 -15.02
N VAL A 413 -8.58 17.76 -14.18
CA VAL A 413 -7.92 17.99 -12.89
C VAL A 413 -6.61 17.23 -12.79
N GLY A 414 -5.67 17.75 -12.01
CA GLY A 414 -4.33 17.21 -11.91
C GLY A 414 -3.43 17.65 -13.05
N ILE A 415 -2.27 16.99 -13.18
CA ILE A 415 -1.24 17.40 -14.16
C ILE A 415 -1.37 16.73 -15.53
N THR A 416 -2.23 15.72 -15.67
CA THR A 416 -2.25 14.86 -16.88
C THR A 416 -2.49 15.66 -18.15
N SER A 417 -3.39 16.65 -18.12
CA SER A 417 -3.67 17.52 -19.29
C SER A 417 -2.47 18.35 -19.74
N GLU A 418 -1.55 18.67 -18.82
CA GLU A 418 -0.33 19.41 -19.14
C GLU A 418 0.73 18.52 -19.76
N LEU A 419 0.67 17.20 -19.50
CA LEU A 419 1.71 16.24 -19.89
C LEU A 419 1.66 15.85 -21.36
N TYR A 420 0.56 16.08 -22.07
CA TYR A 420 0.46 15.77 -23.50
C TYR A 420 1.56 16.46 -24.34
N SER A 421 1.96 17.67 -23.95
CA SER A 421 3.01 18.42 -24.65
C SER A 421 4.43 17.94 -24.31
N GLU A 422 4.59 17.08 -23.34
CA GLU A 422 5.89 16.54 -22.91
C GLU A 422 6.30 15.28 -23.71
N LEU A 423 5.36 14.65 -24.43
CA LEU A 423 5.64 13.50 -25.28
C LEU A 423 6.55 13.91 -26.46
N ASN A 424 7.60 13.14 -26.68
CA ASN A 424 8.60 13.46 -27.71
C ASN A 424 8.96 12.27 -28.61
N LYS A 425 8.27 11.13 -28.48
CA LYS A 425 8.50 9.88 -29.22
C LYS A 425 9.80 9.15 -28.86
N GLU A 426 10.37 9.46 -27.72
CA GLU A 426 11.47 8.68 -27.16
C GLU A 426 10.92 7.74 -26.07
N PRO A 427 11.05 6.42 -26.18
CA PRO A 427 10.39 5.45 -25.30
C PRO A 427 10.64 5.72 -23.81
N TRP A 428 11.88 6.06 -23.41
CA TRP A 428 12.17 6.37 -22.01
C TRP A 428 11.49 7.65 -21.54
N ARG A 429 11.59 8.71 -22.33
CA ARG A 429 10.94 9.99 -21.97
C ARG A 429 9.44 9.84 -21.88
N ASP A 430 8.82 9.18 -22.84
CA ASP A 430 7.38 8.97 -22.89
C ASP A 430 6.91 8.08 -21.72
N SER A 431 7.72 7.10 -21.31
CA SER A 431 7.45 6.28 -20.12
C SER A 431 7.48 7.08 -18.81
N LEU A 432 8.43 8.03 -18.70
CA LEU A 432 8.45 8.97 -17.57
C LEU A 432 7.22 9.87 -17.54
N VAL A 433 6.74 10.30 -18.72
CA VAL A 433 5.52 11.11 -18.85
C VAL A 433 4.28 10.31 -18.41
N VAL A 434 4.14 9.07 -18.86
CA VAL A 434 3.05 8.17 -18.45
C VAL A 434 3.10 7.93 -16.94
N THR A 435 4.28 7.66 -16.38
CA THR A 435 4.47 7.46 -14.94
C THR A 435 4.13 8.71 -14.13
N ALA A 436 4.49 9.90 -14.64
CA ALA A 436 4.12 11.17 -14.00
C ALA A 436 2.60 11.38 -13.97
N ALA A 437 1.89 10.95 -15.02
CA ALA A 437 0.42 11.01 -15.06
C ALA A 437 -0.21 10.02 -14.07
N ASP A 438 0.26 8.79 -14.03
CA ASP A 438 -0.24 7.76 -13.11
C ASP A 438 -0.03 8.16 -11.64
N THR A 439 1.17 8.61 -11.30
CA THR A 439 1.53 9.00 -9.93
C THR A 439 1.14 10.43 -9.57
N GLN A 440 0.73 11.25 -10.53
CA GLN A 440 0.50 12.70 -10.39
C GLN A 440 1.73 13.45 -9.88
N GLN A 441 2.94 13.01 -10.24
CA GLN A 441 4.21 13.58 -9.80
C GLN A 441 5.05 14.02 -11.00
N ARG A 442 5.19 15.33 -11.20
CA ARG A 442 6.03 15.90 -12.27
C ARG A 442 7.52 15.58 -12.13
N ARG A 443 7.99 15.23 -10.94
CA ARG A 443 9.40 14.92 -10.65
C ARG A 443 10.00 13.84 -11.56
N TYR A 444 9.18 12.90 -12.06
CA TYR A 444 9.63 11.90 -13.04
C TYR A 444 10.12 12.55 -14.33
N ILE A 445 9.49 13.65 -14.75
CA ILE A 445 9.83 14.37 -15.98
C ILE A 445 10.91 15.43 -15.73
N ASP A 446 10.77 16.15 -14.62
CA ASP A 446 11.56 17.35 -14.34
C ASP A 446 12.92 17.01 -13.71
N GLN A 447 13.05 15.85 -13.04
CA GLN A 447 14.22 15.54 -12.22
C GLN A 447 14.90 14.20 -12.53
N VAL A 448 14.28 13.31 -13.31
CA VAL A 448 14.93 12.08 -13.75
C VAL A 448 15.73 12.39 -15.01
N HIS A 449 17.05 12.34 -14.88
CA HIS A 449 17.98 12.69 -15.97
C HIS A 449 18.82 11.52 -16.43
N LYS A 450 18.82 10.40 -15.68
CA LYS A 450 19.57 9.21 -16.05
C LYS A 450 18.89 8.49 -17.21
N PRO A 451 19.59 8.29 -18.34
CA PRO A 451 19.09 7.41 -19.39
C PRO A 451 19.15 5.96 -18.92
N VAL A 452 18.31 5.12 -19.49
CA VAL A 452 18.47 3.68 -19.35
C VAL A 452 19.74 3.26 -20.13
N PRO A 453 20.66 2.49 -19.53
CA PRO A 453 21.85 2.01 -20.23
C PRO A 453 21.48 1.14 -21.45
N GLU A 454 22.21 1.29 -22.56
CA GLU A 454 21.94 0.56 -23.80
C GLU A 454 21.95 -0.97 -23.59
N GLU A 455 22.87 -1.47 -22.76
CA GLU A 455 22.95 -2.89 -22.40
C GLU A 455 21.69 -3.42 -21.70
N VAL A 456 20.98 -2.56 -20.96
CA VAL A 456 19.72 -2.89 -20.31
C VAL A 456 18.58 -2.88 -21.31
N THR A 457 18.54 -1.88 -22.19
CA THR A 457 17.59 -1.77 -23.28
C THR A 457 17.66 -3.01 -24.18
N ASP A 458 18.87 -3.39 -24.60
CA ASP A 458 19.10 -4.58 -25.42
C ASP A 458 18.68 -5.86 -24.69
N ALA A 459 18.95 -5.96 -23.39
CA ALA A 459 18.57 -7.12 -22.59
C ALA A 459 17.05 -7.25 -22.45
N LEU A 460 16.31 -6.14 -22.29
CA LEU A 460 14.84 -6.13 -22.27
C LEU A 460 14.25 -6.59 -23.60
N VAL A 461 14.71 -6.00 -24.70
CA VAL A 461 14.24 -6.38 -26.05
C VAL A 461 14.55 -7.84 -26.35
N ALA A 462 15.78 -8.29 -26.08
CA ALA A 462 16.17 -9.68 -26.30
C ALA A 462 15.28 -10.65 -25.50
N ARG A 463 15.04 -10.33 -24.23
CA ARG A 463 14.19 -11.14 -23.36
C ARG A 463 12.75 -11.23 -23.85
N LEU A 464 12.11 -10.11 -24.17
CA LEU A 464 10.74 -10.10 -24.68
C LEU A 464 10.64 -10.84 -26.02
N SER A 465 11.62 -10.67 -26.90
CA SER A 465 11.67 -11.33 -28.21
C SER A 465 11.81 -12.86 -28.15
N GLU A 466 12.15 -13.44 -27.01
CA GLU A 466 12.18 -14.90 -26.85
C GLU A 466 10.78 -15.53 -26.96
N HIS A 467 9.72 -14.78 -26.62
CA HIS A 467 8.36 -15.30 -26.52
C HIS A 467 7.29 -14.43 -27.18
N LEU A 468 7.59 -13.18 -27.46
CA LEU A 468 6.65 -12.20 -28.00
C LEU A 468 7.17 -11.65 -29.33
N ASP A 469 6.26 -11.15 -30.15
CA ASP A 469 6.55 -10.45 -31.41
C ASP A 469 6.19 -8.96 -31.20
N PRO A 470 7.06 -8.02 -31.58
CA PRO A 470 6.76 -6.59 -31.50
C PRO A 470 5.48 -6.14 -32.20
N MET A 471 5.04 -6.90 -33.22
CA MET A 471 3.79 -6.64 -33.92
C MET A 471 2.55 -7.25 -33.23
N THR A 472 2.72 -7.94 -32.11
CA THR A 472 1.58 -8.48 -31.33
C THR A 472 0.81 -7.30 -30.74
N PRO A 473 -0.53 -7.25 -30.86
CA PRO A 473 -1.31 -6.18 -30.26
C PRO A 473 -1.09 -6.08 -28.75
N SER A 474 -0.86 -4.87 -28.28
CA SER A 474 -0.62 -4.59 -26.86
C SER A 474 -1.76 -3.81 -26.22
N GLN A 475 -1.77 -3.73 -24.89
CA GLN A 475 -2.69 -2.91 -24.11
C GLN A 475 -4.17 -3.18 -24.42
N LEU A 476 -4.57 -4.45 -24.41
CA LEU A 476 -5.89 -4.93 -24.84
C LEU A 476 -6.95 -4.72 -23.74
N PRO A 477 -7.97 -3.87 -23.95
CA PRO A 477 -9.02 -3.66 -22.97
C PRO A 477 -9.92 -4.88 -22.85
N VAL A 478 -10.26 -5.25 -21.62
CA VAL A 478 -11.21 -6.33 -21.32
C VAL A 478 -12.20 -5.87 -20.25
N THR A 479 -13.43 -6.32 -20.38
CA THR A 479 -14.49 -6.05 -19.40
C THR A 479 -15.33 -7.28 -19.17
N ILE A 480 -15.79 -7.46 -17.94
CA ILE A 480 -16.84 -8.42 -17.62
C ILE A 480 -17.95 -7.68 -16.86
N SER A 481 -19.17 -7.87 -17.28
CA SER A 481 -20.34 -7.20 -16.69
C SER A 481 -21.45 -8.21 -16.44
N GLY A 482 -22.35 -7.89 -15.53
CA GLY A 482 -23.57 -8.64 -15.34
C GLY A 482 -23.57 -9.64 -14.17
N MET A 483 -22.74 -9.42 -13.16
CA MET A 483 -22.87 -10.16 -11.90
C MET A 483 -24.05 -9.59 -11.12
N ALA A 484 -25.16 -10.30 -11.06
CA ALA A 484 -26.39 -9.87 -10.39
C ALA A 484 -26.51 -10.47 -8.99
N SER A 485 -27.15 -9.71 -8.07
CA SER A 485 -27.49 -10.21 -6.75
C SER A 485 -28.78 -11.06 -6.80
N ASP A 486 -28.83 -12.14 -6.03
CA ASP A 486 -30.00 -13.01 -5.88
C ASP A 486 -31.15 -12.38 -5.03
N SER A 487 -30.91 -11.20 -4.45
CA SER A 487 -31.94 -10.49 -3.67
C SER A 487 -32.96 -9.88 -4.62
N GLY A 488 -34.10 -10.52 -4.79
CA GLY A 488 -35.21 -10.22 -5.68
C GLY A 488 -35.88 -8.82 -5.60
N SER A 489 -35.13 -7.79 -5.24
CA SER A 489 -35.46 -6.38 -5.42
C SER A 489 -34.95 -5.95 -6.78
N GLY A 490 -35.83 -5.60 -7.71
CA GLY A 490 -35.62 -5.38 -9.12
C GLY A 490 -34.66 -4.27 -9.56
N ASP A 491 -33.65 -3.93 -8.79
CA ASP A 491 -32.57 -3.04 -9.15
C ASP A 491 -31.29 -3.89 -9.35
N ILE A 492 -30.97 -4.14 -10.61
CA ILE A 492 -29.80 -4.92 -11.03
C ILE A 492 -28.59 -3.98 -11.02
N SER A 493 -28.04 -3.74 -9.85
CA SER A 493 -26.71 -3.17 -9.73
C SER A 493 -25.70 -4.32 -9.64
N GLY A 494 -25.25 -4.82 -10.79
CA GLY A 494 -24.27 -5.88 -10.84
C GLY A 494 -22.85 -5.36 -10.70
N MET A 495 -21.97 -6.10 -9.98
CA MET A 495 -20.54 -5.81 -10.00
C MET A 495 -19.97 -6.12 -11.38
N SER A 496 -19.19 -5.21 -11.92
CA SER A 496 -18.45 -5.38 -13.18
C SER A 496 -16.97 -5.10 -12.95
N PHE A 497 -16.13 -5.73 -13.79
CA PHE A 497 -14.68 -5.51 -13.76
C PHE A 497 -14.20 -5.04 -15.12
N ALA A 498 -13.21 -4.18 -15.13
CA ALA A 498 -12.53 -3.73 -16.33
C ALA A 498 -11.02 -3.74 -16.10
N GLY A 499 -10.27 -4.07 -17.14
CA GLY A 499 -8.82 -4.07 -17.09
C GLY A 499 -8.22 -3.97 -18.47
N ILE A 500 -6.90 -3.93 -18.51
CA ILE A 500 -6.12 -3.86 -19.73
C ILE A 500 -5.01 -4.89 -19.60
N MET A 501 -5.05 -5.89 -20.47
CA MET A 501 -3.99 -6.91 -20.59
C MET A 501 -2.82 -6.32 -21.33
N ASP A 502 -1.60 -6.68 -20.96
CA ASP A 502 -0.43 -6.22 -21.68
C ASP A 502 -0.42 -6.74 -23.11
N THR A 503 -0.64 -8.06 -23.31
CA THR A 503 -0.81 -8.63 -24.64
C THR A 503 -1.46 -10.02 -24.62
N MET A 504 -1.84 -10.52 -25.81
CA MET A 504 -2.38 -11.87 -25.98
C MET A 504 -1.79 -12.52 -27.24
N VAL A 505 -1.25 -13.73 -27.10
CA VAL A 505 -0.69 -14.52 -28.21
C VAL A 505 -1.49 -15.81 -28.36
N GLY A 506 -2.22 -15.92 -29.46
CA GLY A 506 -3.15 -17.05 -29.68
C GLY A 506 -4.22 -17.10 -28.61
N ASP A 507 -4.23 -18.13 -27.77
CA ASP A 507 -5.16 -18.34 -26.68
C ASP A 507 -4.48 -18.22 -25.30
N THR A 508 -3.45 -17.39 -25.22
CA THR A 508 -2.65 -17.18 -24.00
C THR A 508 -2.53 -15.69 -23.71
N VAL A 509 -2.98 -15.26 -22.52
CA VAL A 509 -2.74 -13.92 -21.97
C VAL A 509 -1.29 -13.83 -21.49
N TRP A 510 -0.61 -12.75 -21.80
CA TRP A 510 0.70 -12.44 -21.25
C TRP A 510 0.62 -11.18 -20.40
N GLU A 511 1.01 -11.29 -19.15
CA GLU A 511 1.06 -10.18 -18.20
C GLU A 511 2.50 -9.96 -17.77
N LEU A 512 3.03 -8.78 -18.08
CA LEU A 512 4.42 -8.41 -17.89
C LEU A 512 4.57 -7.60 -16.59
N LYS A 513 5.51 -8.00 -15.76
CA LYS A 513 5.86 -7.26 -14.54
C LYS A 513 7.35 -7.02 -14.50
N PHE A 514 7.74 -5.82 -14.07
CA PHE A 514 9.13 -5.48 -13.80
C PHE A 514 9.31 -5.18 -12.32
N VAL A 515 9.34 -6.22 -11.51
CA VAL A 515 9.33 -6.13 -10.04
C VAL A 515 10.45 -6.95 -9.41
N SER A 516 10.72 -6.69 -8.13
CA SER A 516 11.66 -7.52 -7.36
C SER A 516 11.12 -8.94 -7.16
N GLU A 517 9.81 -9.05 -6.98
CA GLU A 517 9.11 -10.27 -6.60
C GLU A 517 7.66 -10.21 -7.08
N LEU A 518 7.10 -11.37 -7.48
CA LEU A 518 5.69 -11.49 -7.86
C LEU A 518 4.83 -11.67 -6.61
N GLY A 519 3.84 -10.79 -6.43
CA GLY A 519 2.87 -10.88 -5.33
C GLY A 519 1.60 -11.64 -5.71
N PRO A 520 0.82 -12.09 -4.71
CA PRO A 520 -0.45 -12.79 -4.90
C PRO A 520 -1.43 -12.07 -5.84
N GLU A 521 -1.50 -10.75 -5.72
CA GLU A 521 -2.42 -9.92 -6.51
C GLU A 521 -2.10 -9.96 -8.01
N MET A 522 -0.83 -10.16 -8.39
CA MET A 522 -0.41 -10.25 -9.78
C MET A 522 -0.88 -11.55 -10.43
N PHE A 523 -0.86 -12.66 -9.68
CA PHE A 523 -1.44 -13.93 -10.14
C PHE A 523 -2.94 -13.82 -10.33
N LEU A 524 -3.64 -13.18 -9.39
CA LEU A 524 -5.07 -12.94 -9.46
C LEU A 524 -5.45 -11.99 -10.61
N GLN A 525 -4.66 -10.95 -10.85
CA GLN A 525 -4.82 -10.07 -12.00
C GLN A 525 -4.72 -10.85 -13.31
N THR A 526 -3.70 -11.68 -13.46
CA THR A 526 -3.52 -12.54 -14.64
C THR A 526 -4.69 -13.52 -14.78
N ALA A 527 -5.14 -14.15 -13.69
CA ALA A 527 -6.28 -15.07 -13.70
C ALA A 527 -7.59 -14.37 -14.11
N MET A 528 -7.82 -13.15 -13.61
CA MET A 528 -8.95 -12.32 -14.05
C MET A 528 -8.90 -12.06 -15.55
N TYR A 529 -7.76 -11.72 -16.10
CA TYR A 529 -7.62 -11.50 -17.54
C TYR A 529 -7.85 -12.77 -18.35
N VAL A 530 -7.40 -13.93 -17.87
CA VAL A 530 -7.70 -15.24 -18.50
C VAL A 530 -9.21 -15.45 -18.59
N VAL A 531 -9.94 -15.24 -17.49
CA VAL A 531 -11.39 -15.43 -17.45
C VAL A 531 -12.12 -14.40 -18.31
N MET A 532 -11.72 -13.13 -18.22
CA MET A 532 -12.39 -12.03 -18.93
C MET A 532 -12.18 -12.09 -20.45
N SER A 533 -11.04 -12.60 -20.92
CA SER A 533 -10.74 -12.77 -22.35
C SER A 533 -11.17 -14.14 -22.90
N HIS A 534 -11.68 -15.04 -22.05
CA HIS A 534 -11.98 -16.43 -22.38
C HIS A 534 -10.75 -17.22 -22.88
N ALA A 535 -9.54 -16.83 -22.47
CA ALA A 535 -8.32 -17.53 -22.81
C ALA A 535 -8.21 -18.85 -22.04
N SER A 536 -7.45 -19.81 -22.56
CA SER A 536 -7.22 -21.09 -21.89
C SER A 536 -6.22 -21.01 -20.75
N ARG A 537 -5.34 -20.01 -20.78
CA ARG A 537 -4.29 -19.80 -19.78
C ARG A 537 -3.73 -18.39 -19.83
N GLY A 538 -3.02 -18.02 -18.78
CA GLY A 538 -2.16 -16.83 -18.72
C GLY A 538 -0.70 -17.20 -18.46
N VAL A 539 0.20 -16.33 -18.83
CA VAL A 539 1.60 -16.33 -18.44
C VAL A 539 1.89 -15.03 -17.69
N LEU A 540 2.15 -15.15 -16.40
CA LEU A 540 2.67 -14.05 -15.59
C LEU A 540 4.20 -14.07 -15.67
N TRP A 541 4.78 -13.01 -16.20
CA TRP A 541 6.20 -12.92 -16.45
C TRP A 541 6.86 -11.74 -15.74
N ASN A 542 7.71 -12.05 -14.77
CA ASN A 542 8.60 -11.04 -14.19
C ASN A 542 9.80 -10.85 -15.13
N THR A 543 9.73 -9.86 -15.98
CA THR A 543 10.77 -9.58 -16.99
C THR A 543 12.10 -9.11 -16.39
N ARG A 544 12.12 -8.70 -15.13
CA ARG A 544 13.35 -8.35 -14.41
C ARG A 544 14.19 -9.58 -14.07
N THR A 545 13.53 -10.62 -13.52
CA THR A 545 14.19 -11.84 -13.02
C THR A 545 14.10 -13.00 -14.02
N ASP A 546 13.33 -12.83 -15.08
CA ASP A 546 12.93 -13.87 -16.04
C ASP A 546 12.11 -15.03 -15.43
N GLU A 547 11.44 -14.76 -14.33
CA GLU A 547 10.56 -15.71 -13.71
C GLU A 547 9.21 -15.75 -14.41
N ARG A 548 8.77 -16.95 -14.83
CA ARG A 548 7.53 -17.14 -15.56
C ARG A 548 6.65 -18.21 -14.93
N TRP A 549 5.37 -17.89 -14.82
CA TRP A 549 4.35 -18.79 -14.31
C TRP A 549 3.20 -18.93 -15.28
N GLU A 550 2.82 -20.17 -15.56
CA GLU A 550 1.53 -20.47 -16.18
C GLU A 550 0.43 -20.36 -15.13
N VAL A 551 -0.63 -19.64 -15.47
CA VAL A 551 -1.81 -19.42 -14.63
C VAL A 551 -3.03 -19.97 -15.35
N LYS A 552 -3.70 -20.94 -14.75
CA LYS A 552 -4.97 -21.50 -15.24
C LYS A 552 -6.05 -21.39 -14.19
N VAL A 553 -7.29 -21.24 -14.68
CA VAL A 553 -8.49 -21.18 -13.86
C VAL A 553 -9.34 -22.40 -14.22
N GLY A 554 -9.38 -23.39 -13.31
CA GLY A 554 -10.09 -24.66 -13.56
C GLY A 554 -11.61 -24.49 -13.61
N ASP A 555 -12.17 -23.60 -12.78
CA ASP A 555 -13.60 -23.27 -12.75
C ASP A 555 -13.78 -21.75 -12.76
N PRO A 556 -13.94 -21.13 -13.93
CA PRO A 556 -14.09 -19.69 -14.07
C PRO A 556 -15.27 -19.09 -13.30
N ALA A 557 -16.40 -19.82 -13.22
CA ALA A 557 -17.59 -19.33 -12.53
C ALA A 557 -17.34 -19.26 -11.03
N ARG A 558 -16.84 -20.34 -10.43
CA ARG A 558 -16.50 -20.39 -9.02
C ARG A 558 -15.40 -19.38 -8.64
N PHE A 559 -14.43 -19.20 -9.53
CA PHE A 559 -13.38 -18.22 -9.34
C PHE A 559 -13.96 -16.79 -9.30
N LEU A 560 -14.83 -16.42 -10.25
CA LEU A 560 -15.48 -15.11 -10.27
C LEU A 560 -16.37 -14.86 -9.05
N ASP A 561 -17.13 -15.87 -8.60
CA ASP A 561 -17.91 -15.75 -7.36
C ASP A 561 -17.00 -15.46 -6.15
N ALA A 562 -15.87 -16.13 -6.05
CA ALA A 562 -14.92 -15.93 -5.00
C ALA A 562 -14.20 -14.56 -5.11
N VAL A 563 -13.92 -14.08 -6.34
CA VAL A 563 -13.39 -12.72 -6.58
C VAL A 563 -14.40 -11.67 -6.12
N VAL A 564 -15.68 -11.82 -6.44
CA VAL A 564 -16.73 -10.89 -5.99
C VAL A 564 -16.81 -10.86 -4.47
N SER A 565 -16.82 -12.03 -3.83
CA SER A 565 -16.82 -12.14 -2.37
C SER A 565 -15.59 -11.46 -1.74
N CYS A 566 -14.39 -11.71 -2.25
CA CYS A 566 -13.16 -11.08 -1.80
C CYS A 566 -13.19 -9.55 -2.00
N THR A 567 -13.55 -9.10 -3.22
CA THR A 567 -13.58 -7.67 -3.57
C THR A 567 -14.59 -6.90 -2.72
N SER A 568 -15.74 -7.51 -2.41
CA SER A 568 -16.79 -6.94 -1.55
C SER A 568 -16.57 -7.18 -0.06
N LYS A 569 -15.48 -7.81 0.35
CA LYS A 569 -15.25 -8.24 1.73
C LYS A 569 -16.45 -9.04 2.29
N HIS A 570 -16.94 -10.00 1.55
CA HIS A 570 -18.10 -10.85 1.87
C HIS A 570 -19.44 -10.11 2.00
N ASP A 571 -19.52 -8.89 1.51
CA ASP A 571 -20.78 -8.14 1.51
C ASP A 571 -21.76 -8.65 0.45
N TYR A 572 -21.23 -9.25 -0.61
CA TYR A 572 -21.96 -9.78 -1.75
C TYR A 572 -21.81 -11.29 -1.92
N ASP A 573 -21.87 -12.05 -0.84
CA ASP A 573 -21.83 -13.52 -0.89
C ASP A 573 -22.99 -14.14 -1.69
N SER A 574 -24.03 -13.34 -1.97
CA SER A 574 -25.19 -13.71 -2.76
C SER A 574 -25.12 -13.31 -4.24
N TYR A 575 -24.01 -12.72 -4.70
CA TYR A 575 -23.86 -12.38 -6.11
C TYR A 575 -23.56 -13.63 -6.94
N ARG A 576 -24.27 -13.77 -8.05
CA ARG A 576 -24.03 -14.84 -9.03
C ARG A 576 -23.88 -14.25 -10.43
N VAL A 577 -23.06 -14.89 -11.24
CA VAL A 577 -22.91 -14.53 -12.64
C VAL A 577 -24.11 -15.07 -13.42
N PRO A 578 -24.92 -14.21 -14.07
CA PRO A 578 -26.05 -14.69 -14.87
C PRO A 578 -25.58 -15.59 -16.01
N GLY A 579 -26.14 -16.77 -16.12
CA GLY A 579 -25.90 -17.69 -17.23
C GLY A 579 -24.75 -18.68 -17.05
N ILE A 580 -24.14 -18.73 -15.88
CA ILE A 580 -23.18 -19.75 -15.49
C ILE A 580 -23.85 -20.55 -14.35
N GLY A 581 -24.58 -21.57 -14.69
CA GLY A 581 -25.26 -22.50 -13.77
C GLY A 581 -24.99 -23.92 -14.16
#